data_f2bee9d38de859f93c7783e934c30784
#
_entry.id   f2bee9d38de859f93c7783e934c30784
#
_cell.length_a   1.000
_cell.length_b   1.000
_cell.length_c   1.000
_cell.angle_alpha   90.00
_cell.angle_beta   90.00
_cell.angle_gamma   90.00
#
_symmetry.space_group_name_H-M   'P 1'
#
loop_
_entity.id
_entity.type
_entity.pdbx_description
1 polymer ?
#
loop_
_entity_poly.entity_id
_entity_poly.type
_entity_poly.pdbx_seq_one_letter_code
_entity_poly.pdbx_strand_id
1 'polypeptide(L)'
;MERVGAHPVPAGPLAVRWLAYELPELRAGVAARARLRLENAGSAPWRSRGRAGVQLAYHWLDSLGNPIVWDGVRTPFVEPVAPGQAVELEVTIEPPRPPGRYRLAFDLVEEHRFWFQEVGSAPLDLPVEVQPRIRERRLAVVVHGGPDPETAAALATQDEPIVDEGAEAVAHLVAGARPAPDWSRLLLDAHAEGYSAVGGAVEARSRPLRRRLAPWAPGRGRNPRFPHPLLFPSLLDGIEPGAYEGFPAYTGVDGLFEGRAVVTLPSRSGRPPG
;
A
#
# COMPACT_ATOMS: atom_id res chain seq x y z
N MET A 1 -21.86 -9.34 9.26
CA MET A 1 -21.42 -10.29 8.21
C MET A 1 -22.54 -10.55 7.22
N GLU A 2 -22.24 -10.39 5.96
CA GLU A 2 -23.12 -10.72 4.83
C GLU A 2 -23.13 -12.23 4.59
N ARG A 3 -24.31 -12.80 4.30
CA ARG A 3 -24.43 -14.24 4.05
C ARG A 3 -24.07 -14.56 2.62
N VAL A 4 -23.29 -15.61 2.42
CA VAL A 4 -23.02 -16.14 1.07
C VAL A 4 -24.21 -16.98 0.61
N GLY A 5 -24.64 -16.77 -0.64
CA GLY A 5 -25.69 -17.58 -1.25
C GLY A 5 -25.29 -19.06 -1.39
N ALA A 6 -26.26 -19.93 -1.59
CA ALA A 6 -25.99 -21.33 -1.82
C ALA A 6 -25.14 -21.51 -3.10
N HIS A 7 -24.05 -22.27 -3.01
CA HIS A 7 -23.16 -22.59 -4.11
C HIS A 7 -22.85 -24.08 -4.12
N PRO A 8 -22.54 -24.66 -5.30
CA PRO A 8 -22.16 -26.06 -5.39
C PRO A 8 -20.91 -26.34 -4.57
N VAL A 9 -20.92 -27.44 -3.85
CA VAL A 9 -19.76 -27.95 -3.11
C VAL A 9 -19.39 -29.30 -3.70
N PRO A 10 -18.16 -29.52 -4.16
CA PRO A 10 -17.75 -30.79 -4.74
C PRO A 10 -17.70 -31.87 -3.68
N ALA A 11 -18.00 -33.11 -4.09
CA ALA A 11 -17.71 -34.27 -3.28
C ALA A 11 -16.21 -34.55 -3.30
N GLY A 12 -15.60 -34.75 -2.14
CA GLY A 12 -14.17 -35.05 -2.05
C GLY A 12 -13.55 -34.74 -0.69
N PRO A 13 -12.25 -34.95 -0.55
CA PRO A 13 -11.57 -34.71 0.72
C PRO A 13 -11.41 -33.22 1.03
N LEU A 14 -11.29 -32.38 0.00
CA LEU A 14 -10.99 -30.96 0.11
C LEU A 14 -12.10 -30.12 -0.54
N ALA A 15 -13.00 -29.61 0.27
CA ALA A 15 -14.09 -28.76 -0.19
C ALA A 15 -14.42 -27.72 0.87
N VAL A 16 -14.67 -26.50 0.43
CA VAL A 16 -15.10 -25.38 1.30
C VAL A 16 -16.53 -25.00 1.00
N ARG A 17 -17.30 -24.71 2.05
CA ARG A 17 -18.57 -23.99 1.97
C ARG A 17 -18.39 -22.63 2.61
N TRP A 18 -18.52 -21.59 1.80
CA TRP A 18 -18.50 -20.21 2.27
C TRP A 18 -19.86 -19.88 2.90
N LEU A 19 -19.83 -19.36 4.13
CA LEU A 19 -21.07 -19.11 4.91
C LEU A 19 -21.38 -17.63 4.99
N ALA A 20 -20.39 -16.82 5.33
CA ALA A 20 -20.55 -15.38 5.46
C ALA A 20 -19.20 -14.64 5.36
N TYR A 21 -19.28 -13.36 5.03
CA TYR A 21 -18.12 -12.46 4.99
C TYR A 21 -18.46 -11.08 5.51
N GLU A 22 -17.44 -10.33 5.89
CA GLU A 22 -17.51 -8.91 6.20
C GLU A 22 -16.23 -8.25 5.67
N LEU A 23 -16.40 -7.30 4.75
CA LEU A 23 -15.32 -6.52 4.19
C LEU A 23 -15.37 -5.10 4.74
N PRO A 24 -14.24 -4.53 5.18
CA PRO A 24 -14.15 -3.10 5.47
C PRO A 24 -14.12 -2.30 4.16
N GLU A 25 -14.10 -0.98 4.28
CA GLU A 25 -13.75 -0.12 3.17
C GLU A 25 -12.31 -0.43 2.72
N LEU A 26 -12.15 -0.71 1.42
CA LEU A 26 -10.85 -1.05 0.83
C LEU A 26 -10.23 0.21 0.22
N ARG A 27 -8.96 0.48 0.57
CA ARG A 27 -8.20 1.60 0.03
C ARG A 27 -6.91 1.13 -0.60
N ALA A 28 -6.54 1.74 -1.73
CA ALA A 28 -5.37 1.37 -2.50
C ALA A 28 -4.09 1.37 -1.63
N GLY A 29 -3.40 0.24 -1.58
CA GLY A 29 -2.16 0.07 -0.83
C GLY A 29 -2.29 0.20 0.69
N VAL A 30 -3.48 0.05 1.27
CA VAL A 30 -3.72 0.05 2.72
C VAL A 30 -4.19 -1.32 3.15
N ALA A 31 -3.43 -1.99 4.01
CA ALA A 31 -3.85 -3.28 4.55
C ALA A 31 -5.17 -3.14 5.32
N ALA A 32 -6.06 -4.08 5.12
CA ALA A 32 -7.38 -4.11 5.73
C ALA A 32 -7.66 -5.49 6.33
N ARG A 33 -8.65 -5.56 7.24
CA ARG A 33 -9.02 -6.82 7.89
C ARG A 33 -10.45 -7.20 7.51
N ALA A 34 -10.57 -8.35 6.84
CA ALA A 34 -11.84 -8.97 6.53
C ALA A 34 -12.15 -10.05 7.56
N ARG A 35 -13.44 -10.37 7.75
CA ARG A 35 -13.88 -11.54 8.49
C ARG A 35 -14.61 -12.51 7.58
N LEU A 36 -14.23 -13.78 7.64
CA LEU A 36 -14.82 -14.84 6.86
C LEU A 36 -15.32 -15.96 7.77
N ARG A 37 -16.50 -16.47 7.46
CA ARG A 37 -17.03 -17.69 8.08
C ARG A 37 -17.18 -18.76 7.00
N LEU A 38 -16.52 -19.88 7.20
CA LEU A 38 -16.49 -21.00 6.26
C LEU A 38 -16.60 -22.33 7.00
N GLU A 39 -17.01 -23.37 6.28
CA GLU A 39 -17.19 -24.72 6.78
C GLU A 39 -16.32 -25.68 5.98
N ASN A 40 -15.68 -26.60 6.64
CA ASN A 40 -15.03 -27.74 5.98
C ASN A 40 -16.11 -28.69 5.44
N ALA A 41 -16.42 -28.55 4.17
CA ALA A 41 -17.42 -29.39 3.50
C ALA A 41 -16.82 -30.64 2.87
N GLY A 42 -15.49 -30.85 3.02
CA GLY A 42 -14.80 -32.05 2.56
C GLY A 42 -14.86 -33.18 3.59
N SER A 43 -14.23 -34.33 3.25
CA SER A 43 -14.14 -35.50 4.12
C SER A 43 -12.81 -35.60 4.88
N ALA A 44 -11.84 -34.71 4.60
CA ALA A 44 -10.55 -34.67 5.31
C ALA A 44 -10.45 -33.42 6.21
N PRO A 45 -9.79 -33.51 7.37
CA PRO A 45 -9.58 -32.33 8.22
C PRO A 45 -8.57 -31.36 7.59
N TRP A 46 -8.83 -30.07 7.70
CA TRP A 46 -7.86 -29.04 7.34
C TRP A 46 -6.88 -28.82 8.48
N ARG A 47 -5.60 -28.77 8.17
CA ARG A 47 -4.54 -28.55 9.15
C ARG A 47 -3.50 -27.62 8.58
N SER A 48 -3.24 -26.52 9.28
CA SER A 48 -2.07 -25.68 9.02
C SER A 48 -0.90 -26.17 9.87
N ARG A 49 0.31 -26.17 9.31
CA ARG A 49 1.55 -26.58 10.00
C ARG A 49 2.63 -25.55 9.70
N GLY A 50 2.60 -24.42 10.41
CA GLY A 50 3.45 -23.28 10.09
C GLY A 50 3.17 -22.79 8.67
N ARG A 51 4.15 -22.89 7.77
CA ARG A 51 4.02 -22.51 6.36
C ARG A 51 3.57 -23.66 5.45
N ALA A 52 3.14 -24.78 6.01
CA ALA A 52 2.70 -25.96 5.27
C ALA A 52 1.26 -26.29 5.63
N GLY A 53 0.64 -27.20 4.81
CA GLY A 53 -0.73 -27.63 4.98
C GLY A 53 -1.76 -26.66 4.42
N VAL A 54 -3.01 -26.79 4.86
CA VAL A 54 -4.12 -25.98 4.34
C VAL A 54 -4.14 -24.62 4.99
N GLN A 55 -4.19 -23.57 4.18
CA GLN A 55 -4.30 -22.17 4.63
C GLN A 55 -5.36 -21.44 3.81
N LEU A 56 -5.96 -20.43 4.40
CA LEU A 56 -6.79 -19.48 3.67
C LEU A 56 -5.89 -18.43 3.03
N ALA A 57 -6.19 -18.06 1.80
CA ALA A 57 -5.56 -16.98 1.08
C ALA A 57 -6.55 -16.27 0.15
N TYR A 58 -6.06 -15.42 -0.71
CA TYR A 58 -6.89 -14.72 -1.68
C TYR A 58 -6.10 -14.40 -2.95
N HIS A 59 -6.87 -14.09 -4.00
CA HIS A 59 -6.39 -13.56 -5.27
C HIS A 59 -7.01 -12.20 -5.53
N TRP A 60 -6.25 -11.31 -6.14
CA TRP A 60 -6.80 -10.12 -6.76
C TRP A 60 -6.85 -10.29 -8.27
N LEU A 61 -8.01 -10.05 -8.83
CA LEU A 61 -8.27 -10.15 -10.26
C LEU A 61 -8.75 -8.79 -10.77
N ASP A 62 -8.50 -8.51 -12.04
CA ASP A 62 -9.14 -7.38 -12.71
C ASP A 62 -10.64 -7.66 -12.98
N SER A 63 -11.35 -6.70 -13.55
CA SER A 63 -12.77 -6.86 -13.87
C SER A 63 -13.05 -7.94 -14.91
N LEU A 64 -12.06 -8.36 -15.67
CA LEU A 64 -12.15 -9.43 -16.68
C LEU A 64 -11.76 -10.80 -16.12
N GLY A 65 -11.28 -10.86 -14.87
CA GLY A 65 -10.86 -12.09 -14.22
C GLY A 65 -9.39 -12.44 -14.43
N ASN A 66 -8.57 -11.53 -14.98
CA ASN A 66 -7.14 -11.76 -15.09
C ASN A 66 -6.45 -11.53 -13.74
N PRO A 67 -5.51 -12.40 -13.33
CA PRO A 67 -4.84 -12.27 -12.05
C PRO A 67 -3.91 -11.05 -12.02
N ILE A 68 -4.08 -10.21 -10.98
CA ILE A 68 -3.19 -9.10 -10.63
C ILE A 68 -2.24 -9.53 -9.52
N VAL A 69 -2.78 -10.17 -8.48
CA VAL A 69 -2.04 -10.82 -7.41
C VAL A 69 -2.61 -12.21 -7.23
N TRP A 70 -1.82 -13.23 -7.57
CA TRP A 70 -2.25 -14.61 -7.42
C TRP A 70 -2.06 -15.13 -6.00
N ASP A 71 -0.96 -14.78 -5.36
CA ASP A 71 -0.58 -15.22 -4.04
C ASP A 71 -0.79 -14.11 -3.00
N GLY A 72 -2.00 -13.99 -2.46
CA GLY A 72 -2.31 -13.11 -1.34
C GLY A 72 -1.73 -13.62 -0.01
N VAL A 73 -1.87 -12.81 1.04
CA VAL A 73 -1.40 -13.15 2.39
C VAL A 73 -2.07 -14.42 2.90
N ARG A 74 -1.28 -15.30 3.46
CA ARG A 74 -1.75 -16.56 4.05
C ARG A 74 -2.31 -16.35 5.45
N THR A 75 -3.44 -16.97 5.73
CA THR A 75 -4.04 -17.02 7.06
C THR A 75 -4.16 -18.49 7.49
N PRO A 76 -3.33 -18.94 8.45
CA PRO A 76 -3.37 -20.31 8.94
C PRO A 76 -4.59 -20.55 9.86
N PHE A 77 -5.06 -21.78 9.89
CA PHE A 77 -5.97 -22.25 10.90
C PHE A 77 -5.22 -22.51 12.21
N VAL A 78 -5.69 -21.94 13.31
CA VAL A 78 -5.07 -22.14 14.64
C VAL A 78 -5.22 -23.59 15.10
N GLU A 79 -6.43 -24.13 14.93
CA GLU A 79 -6.76 -25.52 15.24
C GLU A 79 -7.17 -26.29 13.96
N PRO A 80 -7.03 -27.61 13.94
CA PRO A 80 -7.54 -28.42 12.84
C PRO A 80 -9.06 -28.26 12.69
N VAL A 81 -9.52 -28.04 11.47
CA VAL A 81 -10.95 -27.91 11.15
C VAL A 81 -11.47 -29.27 10.65
N ALA A 82 -12.28 -29.94 11.47
CA ALA A 82 -12.84 -31.23 11.13
C ALA A 82 -13.91 -31.13 10.01
N PRO A 83 -14.19 -32.21 9.26
CA PRO A 83 -15.31 -32.28 8.35
C PRO A 83 -16.63 -31.85 9.01
N GLY A 84 -17.39 -30.97 8.33
CA GLY A 84 -18.64 -30.38 8.84
C GLY A 84 -18.46 -29.26 9.87
N GLN A 85 -17.26 -28.97 10.32
CA GLN A 85 -16.98 -27.90 11.25
C GLN A 85 -16.91 -26.56 10.54
N ALA A 86 -17.61 -25.55 11.09
CA ALA A 86 -17.49 -24.17 10.68
C ALA A 86 -16.46 -23.42 11.53
N VAL A 87 -15.75 -22.48 10.92
CA VAL A 87 -14.76 -21.62 11.55
C VAL A 87 -14.93 -20.18 11.09
N GLU A 88 -14.60 -19.23 11.96
CA GLU A 88 -14.49 -17.81 11.64
C GLU A 88 -13.03 -17.38 11.70
N LEU A 89 -12.58 -16.63 10.68
CA LEU A 89 -11.22 -16.16 10.55
C LEU A 89 -11.20 -14.65 10.30
N GLU A 90 -10.26 -13.98 10.93
CA GLU A 90 -9.84 -12.64 10.55
C GLU A 90 -8.69 -12.75 9.54
N VAL A 91 -8.86 -12.10 8.41
CA VAL A 91 -7.94 -12.20 7.26
C VAL A 91 -7.37 -10.83 6.94
N THR A 92 -6.06 -10.72 6.91
CA THR A 92 -5.40 -9.51 6.41
C THR A 92 -5.41 -9.54 4.88
N ILE A 93 -5.94 -8.50 4.27
CA ILE A 93 -5.95 -8.30 2.82
C ILE A 93 -5.17 -7.03 2.47
N GLU A 94 -4.43 -7.08 1.37
CA GLU A 94 -3.65 -5.96 0.84
C GLU A 94 -4.26 -5.53 -0.50
N PRO A 95 -5.12 -4.49 -0.52
CA PRO A 95 -5.73 -4.02 -1.75
C PRO A 95 -4.71 -3.55 -2.78
N PRO A 96 -4.95 -3.84 -4.08
CA PRO A 96 -4.05 -3.45 -5.15
C PRO A 96 -4.05 -1.93 -5.39
N ARG A 97 -3.17 -1.50 -6.27
CA ARG A 97 -3.08 -0.15 -6.84
C ARG A 97 -3.19 -0.24 -8.36
N PRO A 98 -3.72 0.81 -9.00
CA PRO A 98 -4.38 2.02 -8.47
C PRO A 98 -5.77 1.72 -7.88
N PRO A 99 -6.50 2.72 -7.33
CA PRO A 99 -7.90 2.56 -6.95
C PRO A 99 -8.75 2.20 -8.18
N GLY A 100 -9.86 1.46 -7.96
CA GLY A 100 -10.70 1.00 -9.05
C GLY A 100 -11.54 -0.23 -8.70
N ARG A 101 -12.13 -0.83 -9.72
CA ARG A 101 -12.96 -2.03 -9.59
C ARG A 101 -12.15 -3.28 -9.81
N TYR A 102 -12.26 -4.20 -8.86
CA TYR A 102 -11.53 -5.47 -8.82
C TYR A 102 -12.46 -6.61 -8.42
N ARG A 103 -11.93 -7.82 -8.50
CA ARG A 103 -12.52 -9.00 -7.89
C ARG A 103 -11.55 -9.53 -6.84
N LEU A 104 -12.07 -9.74 -5.64
CA LEU A 104 -11.33 -10.36 -4.53
C LEU A 104 -11.86 -11.78 -4.37
N ALA A 105 -11.03 -12.76 -4.71
CA ALA A 105 -11.39 -14.17 -4.64
C ALA A 105 -10.65 -14.83 -3.46
N PHE A 106 -11.39 -15.21 -2.41
CA PHE A 106 -10.83 -16.01 -1.33
C PHE A 106 -10.84 -17.48 -1.70
N ASP A 107 -9.73 -18.16 -1.47
CA ASP A 107 -9.57 -19.59 -1.71
C ASP A 107 -8.75 -20.25 -0.62
N LEU A 108 -8.81 -21.55 -0.52
CA LEU A 108 -7.92 -22.35 0.29
C LEU A 108 -6.79 -22.90 -0.56
N VAL A 109 -5.61 -22.99 0.02
CA VAL A 109 -4.44 -23.60 -0.62
C VAL A 109 -3.88 -24.69 0.26
N GLU A 110 -3.58 -25.85 -0.30
CA GLU A 110 -2.66 -26.79 0.31
C GLU A 110 -1.25 -26.46 -0.17
N GLU A 111 -0.47 -25.85 0.71
CA GLU A 111 0.81 -25.23 0.38
C GLU A 111 1.75 -26.17 -0.37
N HIS A 112 2.34 -25.64 -1.44
CA HIS A 112 3.23 -26.34 -2.38
C HIS A 112 2.56 -27.45 -3.17
N ARG A 113 1.22 -27.51 -3.21
CA ARG A 113 0.49 -28.54 -3.93
C ARG A 113 -0.52 -27.97 -4.93
N PHE A 114 -1.60 -27.38 -4.44
CA PHE A 114 -2.67 -26.85 -5.28
C PHE A 114 -3.61 -25.93 -4.51
N TRP A 115 -4.38 -25.14 -5.24
CA TRP A 115 -5.52 -24.39 -4.75
C TRP A 115 -6.80 -25.23 -4.76
N PHE A 116 -7.71 -24.99 -3.84
CA PHE A 116 -8.96 -25.77 -3.78
C PHE A 116 -9.81 -25.60 -5.03
N GLN A 117 -9.75 -24.45 -5.70
CA GLN A 117 -10.42 -24.26 -6.98
C GLN A 117 -9.93 -25.25 -8.06
N GLU A 118 -8.67 -25.68 -8.03
CA GLU A 118 -8.11 -26.63 -8.98
C GLU A 118 -8.68 -28.06 -8.80
N VAL A 119 -9.23 -28.34 -7.63
CA VAL A 119 -9.92 -29.59 -7.33
C VAL A 119 -11.44 -29.43 -7.28
N GLY A 120 -11.97 -28.32 -7.84
CA GLY A 120 -13.39 -28.11 -8.06
C GLY A 120 -14.14 -27.38 -6.93
N SER A 121 -13.45 -26.94 -5.88
CA SER A 121 -14.07 -26.16 -4.81
C SER A 121 -14.02 -24.66 -5.17
N ALA A 122 -15.16 -24.09 -5.52
CA ALA A 122 -15.23 -22.70 -5.98
C ALA A 122 -14.73 -21.70 -4.92
N PRO A 123 -13.90 -20.71 -5.31
CA PRO A 123 -13.51 -19.62 -4.43
C PRO A 123 -14.70 -18.72 -4.10
N LEU A 124 -14.61 -17.96 -3.01
CA LEU A 124 -15.52 -16.85 -2.72
C LEU A 124 -15.06 -15.63 -3.50
N ASP A 125 -15.71 -15.36 -4.61
CA ASP A 125 -15.34 -14.33 -5.57
C ASP A 125 -16.30 -13.13 -5.42
N LEU A 126 -15.75 -12.00 -4.98
CA LEU A 126 -16.48 -10.80 -4.63
C LEU A 126 -16.08 -9.63 -5.54
N PRO A 127 -17.02 -9.00 -6.25
CA PRO A 127 -16.75 -7.73 -6.91
C PRO A 127 -16.61 -6.65 -5.84
N VAL A 128 -15.50 -5.90 -5.89
CA VAL A 128 -15.16 -4.89 -4.90
C VAL A 128 -14.70 -3.61 -5.58
N GLU A 129 -14.85 -2.50 -4.86
CA GLU A 129 -14.30 -1.21 -5.24
C GLU A 129 -13.20 -0.83 -4.25
N VAL A 130 -12.01 -0.56 -4.77
CA VAL A 130 -10.87 -0.06 -4.01
C VAL A 130 -10.84 1.45 -4.15
N GLN A 131 -11.01 2.16 -3.05
CA GLN A 131 -11.03 3.61 -2.97
C GLN A 131 -9.61 4.20 -3.03
N PRO A 132 -9.44 5.49 -3.35
CA PRO A 132 -8.17 6.18 -3.20
C PRO A 132 -7.62 6.02 -1.78
N ARG A 133 -6.29 5.97 -1.65
CA ARG A 133 -5.62 5.83 -0.35
C ARG A 133 -5.98 6.97 0.60
N ILE A 134 -5.87 8.21 0.11
CA ILE A 134 -6.22 9.43 0.86
C ILE A 134 -7.69 9.80 0.62
N ARG A 135 -8.34 10.34 1.66
CA ARG A 135 -9.74 10.80 1.59
C ARG A 135 -9.86 12.24 1.13
N GLU A 136 -8.84 13.04 1.43
CA GLU A 136 -8.86 14.47 1.23
C GLU A 136 -7.67 14.94 0.41
N ARG A 137 -7.92 15.92 -0.45
CA ARG A 137 -6.89 16.52 -1.29
C ARG A 137 -6.42 17.82 -0.64
N ARG A 138 -5.65 17.69 0.42
CA ARG A 138 -4.94 18.77 1.11
C ARG A 138 -3.61 18.25 1.64
N LEU A 139 -2.63 19.14 1.75
CA LEU A 139 -1.27 18.80 2.11
C LEU A 139 -0.83 19.62 3.30
N ALA A 140 -0.45 18.99 4.40
CA ALA A 140 0.27 19.67 5.46
C ALA A 140 1.74 19.78 5.09
N VAL A 141 2.39 20.90 5.45
CA VAL A 141 3.80 21.14 5.11
C VAL A 141 4.60 21.52 6.34
N VAL A 142 5.63 20.73 6.64
CA VAL A 142 6.61 21.01 7.68
C VAL A 142 7.86 21.57 7.04
N VAL A 143 8.19 22.82 7.35
CA VAL A 143 9.41 23.49 6.86
C VAL A 143 10.50 23.39 7.93
N HIS A 144 11.55 22.65 7.63
CA HIS A 144 12.72 22.47 8.49
C HIS A 144 13.73 23.61 8.27
N GLY A 145 14.33 24.12 9.35
CA GLY A 145 15.28 25.23 9.28
C GLY A 145 14.66 26.60 9.54
N GLY A 146 13.37 26.63 9.91
CA GLY A 146 12.64 27.84 10.27
C GLY A 146 11.86 28.48 9.12
N PRO A 147 11.13 29.55 9.39
CA PRO A 147 10.35 30.28 8.39
C PRO A 147 11.24 30.83 7.26
N ASP A 148 10.81 30.67 6.04
CA ASP A 148 11.50 31.19 4.84
C ASP A 148 10.52 31.84 3.88
N PRO A 149 10.71 33.14 3.53
CA PRO A 149 9.77 33.87 2.69
C PRO A 149 9.63 33.30 1.28
N GLU A 150 10.70 32.74 0.71
CA GLU A 150 10.68 32.17 -0.65
C GLU A 150 9.91 30.84 -0.67
N THR A 151 10.10 30.02 0.37
CA THR A 151 9.33 28.79 0.55
C THR A 151 7.85 29.12 0.76
N ALA A 152 7.53 30.09 1.63
CA ALA A 152 6.17 30.51 1.88
C ALA A 152 5.47 31.03 0.62
N ALA A 153 6.17 31.88 -0.18
CA ALA A 153 5.64 32.37 -1.44
C ALA A 153 5.36 31.25 -2.47
N ALA A 154 6.23 30.23 -2.53
CA ALA A 154 6.03 29.08 -3.40
C ALA A 154 4.88 28.17 -2.94
N LEU A 155 4.69 28.03 -1.63
CA LEU A 155 3.57 27.27 -1.07
C LEU A 155 2.22 27.99 -1.27
N ALA A 156 2.20 29.30 -1.28
CA ALA A 156 0.98 30.08 -1.54
C ALA A 156 0.43 29.95 -2.96
N THR A 157 1.21 29.41 -3.91
CA THR A 157 0.84 29.28 -5.33
C THR A 157 0.56 27.82 -5.74
N GLN A 158 0.38 26.93 -4.78
CA GLN A 158 0.15 25.51 -5.07
C GLN A 158 -1.24 25.24 -5.62
N ASP A 159 -1.36 24.25 -6.51
CA ASP A 159 -2.63 23.83 -7.11
C ASP A 159 -3.61 23.24 -6.09
N GLU A 160 -3.11 22.62 -5.03
CA GLU A 160 -3.92 22.01 -3.97
C GLU A 160 -3.75 22.75 -2.65
N PRO A 161 -4.76 22.73 -1.76
CA PRO A 161 -4.71 23.43 -0.49
C PRO A 161 -3.53 23.02 0.38
N ILE A 162 -2.74 23.98 0.81
CA ILE A 162 -1.71 23.82 1.83
C ILE A 162 -2.30 24.20 3.17
N VAL A 163 -2.13 23.35 4.18
CA VAL A 163 -2.61 23.56 5.54
C VAL A 163 -1.47 23.38 6.54
N ASP A 164 -1.62 23.96 7.73
CA ASP A 164 -0.58 23.85 8.77
C ASP A 164 -0.60 22.46 9.41
N GLU A 165 -1.79 21.88 9.58
CA GLU A 165 -1.99 20.59 10.24
C GLU A 165 -3.29 19.91 9.81
N GLY A 166 -3.50 18.66 10.23
CA GLY A 166 -4.77 17.95 10.06
C GLY A 166 -4.99 17.41 8.65
N ALA A 167 -3.94 17.25 7.83
CA ALA A 167 -4.02 16.55 6.56
C ALA A 167 -3.50 15.10 6.70
N GLU A 168 -4.06 14.18 5.91
CA GLU A 168 -3.55 12.81 5.83
C GLU A 168 -2.15 12.74 5.22
N ALA A 169 -1.85 13.63 4.27
CA ALA A 169 -0.53 13.73 3.64
C ALA A 169 0.28 14.87 4.26
N VAL A 170 1.52 14.56 4.66
CA VAL A 170 2.44 15.52 5.26
C VAL A 170 3.72 15.60 4.43
N ALA A 171 4.04 16.78 3.95
CA ALA A 171 5.27 17.07 3.21
C ALA A 171 6.35 17.65 4.11
N HIS A 172 7.58 17.24 3.91
CA HIS A 172 8.75 17.76 4.59
C HIS A 172 9.61 18.55 3.59
N LEU A 173 9.77 19.83 3.83
CA LEU A 173 10.62 20.74 3.05
C LEU A 173 11.71 21.33 3.94
N VAL A 174 12.78 21.83 3.34
CA VAL A 174 13.75 22.69 4.02
C VAL A 174 13.54 24.14 3.63
N ALA A 175 13.91 25.03 4.52
CA ALA A 175 13.90 26.46 4.27
C ALA A 175 14.70 26.82 3.01
N GLY A 176 14.13 27.64 2.13
CA GLY A 176 14.67 27.95 0.81
C GLY A 176 14.22 27.00 -0.31
N ALA A 177 13.45 25.96 -0.02
CA ALA A 177 12.81 25.13 -1.05
C ALA A 177 11.76 25.95 -1.80
N ARG A 178 11.68 25.75 -3.10
CA ARG A 178 10.68 26.39 -3.98
C ARG A 178 9.97 25.31 -4.78
N PRO A 179 8.93 24.65 -4.21
CA PRO A 179 8.13 23.70 -4.96
C PRO A 179 7.48 24.39 -6.16
N ALA A 180 7.42 23.65 -7.29
CA ALA A 180 6.68 24.10 -8.46
C ALA A 180 5.18 24.21 -8.14
N PRO A 181 4.39 25.04 -8.85
CA PRO A 181 2.97 25.21 -8.55
C PRO A 181 2.15 23.92 -8.55
N ASP A 182 2.49 22.95 -9.38
CA ASP A 182 1.84 21.64 -9.50
C ASP A 182 2.37 20.56 -8.55
N TRP A 183 3.34 20.91 -7.70
CA TRP A 183 4.00 19.95 -6.81
C TRP A 183 3.03 19.28 -5.83
N SER A 184 2.14 20.05 -5.17
CA SER A 184 1.16 19.51 -4.23
C SER A 184 0.19 18.55 -4.93
N ARG A 185 -0.29 18.90 -6.12
CA ARG A 185 -1.17 18.05 -6.93
C ARG A 185 -0.50 16.72 -7.29
N LEU A 186 0.73 16.76 -7.80
CA LEU A 186 1.47 15.56 -8.19
C LEU A 186 1.72 14.62 -7.02
N LEU A 187 2.01 15.15 -5.82
CA LEU A 187 2.19 14.35 -4.63
C LEU A 187 0.89 13.71 -4.17
N LEU A 188 -0.19 14.47 -4.14
CA LEU A 188 -1.51 13.95 -3.73
C LEU A 188 -2.09 12.96 -4.75
N ASP A 189 -1.82 13.14 -6.04
CA ASP A 189 -2.17 12.14 -7.07
C ASP A 189 -1.49 10.79 -6.77
N ALA A 190 -0.19 10.82 -6.48
CA ALA A 190 0.56 9.62 -6.14
C ALA A 190 0.06 8.96 -4.85
N HIS A 191 -0.25 9.75 -3.82
CA HIS A 191 -0.86 9.20 -2.60
C HIS A 191 -2.24 8.63 -2.87
N ALA A 192 -3.07 9.29 -3.68
CA ALA A 192 -4.38 8.77 -4.05
C ALA A 192 -4.28 7.43 -4.79
N GLU A 193 -3.25 7.25 -5.62
CA GLU A 193 -2.97 5.97 -6.30
C GLU A 193 -2.55 4.83 -5.36
N GLY A 194 -2.22 5.13 -4.09
CA GLY A 194 -1.92 4.11 -3.09
C GLY A 194 -0.49 4.10 -2.55
N TYR A 195 0.35 5.07 -2.91
CA TYR A 195 1.70 5.16 -2.38
C TYR A 195 1.70 5.81 -0.98
N SER A 196 2.44 5.20 -0.04
CA SER A 196 2.55 5.71 1.33
C SER A 196 3.58 6.83 1.46
N ALA A 197 4.59 6.85 0.60
CA ALA A 197 5.60 7.90 0.55
C ALA A 197 5.95 8.26 -0.89
N VAL A 198 6.16 9.54 -1.14
CA VAL A 198 6.44 10.10 -2.46
C VAL A 198 7.59 11.09 -2.36
N GLY A 199 8.56 10.96 -3.25
CA GLY A 199 9.66 11.92 -3.39
C GLY A 199 9.62 12.61 -4.75
N GLY A 200 9.90 13.91 -4.76
CA GLY A 200 9.99 14.71 -5.96
C GLY A 200 11.42 14.87 -6.50
N ALA A 201 11.55 15.27 -7.75
CA ALA A 201 12.83 15.70 -8.31
C ALA A 201 13.22 17.06 -7.72
N VAL A 202 14.52 17.25 -7.45
CA VAL A 202 15.07 18.49 -6.91
C VAL A 202 16.10 19.05 -7.84
N GLU A 203 16.01 20.35 -8.11
CA GLU A 203 17.00 21.11 -8.85
C GLU A 203 17.79 22.02 -7.91
N ALA A 204 19.10 21.89 -7.89
CA ALA A 204 19.96 22.77 -7.09
C ALA A 204 20.13 24.14 -7.75
N ARG A 205 19.87 25.22 -7.00
CA ARG A 205 19.95 26.60 -7.50
C ARG A 205 21.34 27.02 -8.03
N SER A 206 22.40 26.44 -7.54
CA SER A 206 23.76 26.89 -7.81
C SER A 206 24.48 26.23 -8.98
N ARG A 207 23.82 25.31 -9.68
CA ARG A 207 24.38 24.67 -10.87
C ARG A 207 23.41 24.71 -12.02
N PRO A 208 23.81 25.27 -13.18
CA PRO A 208 22.95 25.25 -14.32
C PRO A 208 22.63 23.81 -14.74
N LEU A 209 21.36 23.45 -14.61
CA LEU A 209 20.59 22.60 -15.50
C LEU A 209 20.86 21.11 -15.64
N ARG A 210 21.80 20.44 -15.02
CA ARG A 210 22.10 19.06 -15.46
C ARG A 210 22.08 17.98 -14.39
N ARG A 211 21.74 18.28 -13.16
CA ARG A 211 21.52 17.25 -12.16
C ARG A 211 20.15 17.43 -11.51
N ARG A 212 19.16 16.94 -12.19
CA ARG A 212 17.95 16.53 -11.51
C ARG A 212 18.35 15.42 -10.55
N LEU A 213 18.26 15.71 -9.27
CA LEU A 213 18.38 14.66 -8.28
C LEU A 213 17.09 13.87 -8.35
N ALA A 214 17.16 12.69 -8.92
CA ALA A 214 16.04 11.78 -8.92
C ALA A 214 15.72 11.34 -7.49
N PRO A 215 14.46 11.04 -7.19
CA PRO A 215 14.07 10.49 -5.90
C PRO A 215 14.90 9.26 -5.60
N TRP A 216 15.41 9.20 -4.40
CA TRP A 216 16.17 8.08 -3.93
C TRP A 216 15.22 6.99 -3.43
N ALA A 217 15.38 5.77 -3.90
CA ALA A 217 14.64 4.62 -3.43
C ALA A 217 15.49 3.86 -2.41
N PRO A 218 15.19 3.96 -1.11
CA PRO A 218 15.91 3.22 -0.08
C PRO A 218 15.82 1.71 -0.32
N GLY A 219 16.87 0.99 0.07
CA GLY A 219 16.96 -0.47 -0.06
C GLY A 219 17.41 -0.99 -1.42
N ARG A 220 17.40 -0.18 -2.47
CA ARG A 220 18.01 -0.52 -3.76
C ARG A 220 19.25 0.29 -4.06
N GLY A 221 20.03 0.65 -3.05
CA GLY A 221 21.32 1.30 -3.14
C GLY A 221 21.54 2.09 -4.43
N ARG A 222 21.52 3.43 -4.36
CA ARG A 222 22.19 4.29 -5.31
C ARG A 222 21.73 4.28 -6.76
N ASN A 223 20.45 4.43 -7.06
CA ASN A 223 20.18 4.91 -8.39
C ASN A 223 19.59 6.32 -8.36
N PRO A 224 20.42 7.39 -8.39
CA PRO A 224 19.96 8.76 -8.45
C PRO A 224 19.35 9.13 -9.82
N ARG A 225 19.17 8.17 -10.71
CA ARG A 225 18.70 8.38 -12.09
C ARG A 225 17.27 7.95 -12.33
N PHE A 226 16.53 7.57 -11.30
CA PHE A 226 15.11 7.30 -11.49
C PHE A 226 14.36 8.61 -11.64
N PRO A 227 13.81 8.92 -12.84
CA PRO A 227 13.08 10.17 -13.05
C PRO A 227 11.68 10.13 -12.41
N HIS A 228 11.34 9.12 -11.66
CA HIS A 228 10.01 8.92 -11.12
C HIS A 228 9.93 9.41 -9.68
N PRO A 229 8.96 10.30 -9.35
CA PRO A 229 8.77 10.79 -7.99
C PRO A 229 8.21 9.73 -7.02
N LEU A 230 7.83 8.56 -7.51
CA LEU A 230 7.18 7.53 -6.72
C LEU A 230 8.21 6.57 -6.14
N LEU A 231 8.23 6.49 -4.82
CA LEU A 231 8.96 5.47 -4.09
C LEU A 231 8.01 4.30 -3.82
N PHE A 232 8.52 3.09 -3.91
CA PHE A 232 7.71 1.93 -3.55
C PHE A 232 7.51 1.91 -2.02
N PRO A 233 6.29 1.99 -1.50
CA PRO A 233 6.04 2.06 -0.06
C PRO A 233 6.71 0.94 0.73
N SER A 234 6.68 -0.28 0.18
CA SER A 234 7.31 -1.45 0.79
C SER A 234 8.84 -1.35 0.94
N LEU A 235 9.49 -0.44 0.21
CA LEU A 235 10.92 -0.19 0.34
C LEU A 235 11.24 0.85 1.42
N LEU A 236 10.23 1.54 1.92
CA LEU A 236 10.36 2.57 2.95
C LEU A 236 10.08 2.01 4.34
N ASP A 237 9.43 0.86 4.41
CA ASP A 237 9.17 0.19 5.68
C ASP A 237 10.50 -0.23 6.33
N GLY A 238 10.69 0.16 7.58
CA GLY A 238 11.89 -0.17 8.35
C GLY A 238 13.14 0.65 8.02
N ILE A 239 13.03 1.75 7.27
CA ILE A 239 14.15 2.63 6.99
C ILE A 239 14.33 3.63 8.13
N GLU A 240 15.57 3.71 8.62
CA GLU A 240 15.93 4.69 9.65
C GLU A 240 15.80 6.12 9.13
N PRO A 241 15.20 7.03 9.91
CA PRO A 241 14.92 8.40 9.47
C PRO A 241 16.14 9.18 8.98
N GLY A 242 17.28 9.02 9.62
CA GLY A 242 18.53 9.68 9.25
C GLY A 242 19.08 9.28 7.87
N ALA A 243 18.58 8.19 7.28
CA ALA A 243 18.99 7.75 5.95
C ALA A 243 18.57 8.69 4.82
N TYR A 244 17.70 9.65 5.13
CA TYR A 244 17.17 10.62 4.16
C TYR A 244 17.78 12.02 4.28
N GLU A 245 18.67 12.23 5.22
CA GLU A 245 19.36 13.51 5.31
C GLU A 245 20.11 13.82 4.02
N GLY A 246 19.91 15.02 3.50
CA GLY A 246 20.56 15.47 2.26
C GLY A 246 19.83 15.10 0.96
N PHE A 247 18.70 14.42 1.03
CA PHE A 247 17.90 14.05 -0.14
C PHE A 247 16.71 14.99 -0.40
N PRO A 248 16.07 14.88 -1.59
CA PRO A 248 14.92 15.69 -1.95
C PRO A 248 13.78 15.62 -0.94
N ALA A 249 13.01 16.69 -0.86
CA ALA A 249 11.77 16.72 -0.12
C ALA A 249 10.85 15.55 -0.51
N TYR A 250 10.15 15.02 0.45
CA TYR A 250 9.22 13.92 0.26
C TYR A 250 7.92 14.17 1.03
N THR A 251 6.89 13.43 0.67
CA THR A 251 5.64 13.36 1.42
C THR A 251 5.42 11.97 1.97
N GLY A 252 4.68 11.87 3.05
CA GLY A 252 4.25 10.61 3.63
C GLY A 252 2.81 10.70 4.10
N VAL A 253 2.17 9.56 4.19
CA VAL A 253 0.87 9.36 4.82
C VAL A 253 1.02 8.38 5.98
N ASP A 254 0.01 8.27 6.83
CA ASP A 254 -0.02 7.35 7.98
C ASP A 254 1.11 7.62 9.01
N GLY A 255 1.62 8.84 9.09
CA GLY A 255 2.67 9.22 10.04
C GLY A 255 4.02 8.54 9.81
N LEU A 256 4.23 7.91 8.65
CA LEU A 256 5.42 7.11 8.35
C LEU A 256 6.73 7.87 8.54
N PHE A 257 6.74 9.18 8.26
CA PHE A 257 7.91 10.05 8.41
C PHE A 257 7.70 11.19 9.42
N GLU A 258 6.64 11.17 10.18
CA GLU A 258 6.30 12.22 11.10
C GLU A 258 7.44 12.49 12.10
N GLY A 259 7.94 13.71 12.09
CA GLY A 259 9.00 14.17 12.98
C GLY A 259 10.38 13.51 12.79
N ARG A 260 10.60 12.79 11.68
CA ARG A 260 11.75 11.89 11.57
C ARG A 260 12.76 12.18 10.50
N ALA A 261 12.46 12.87 9.45
CA ALA A 261 13.46 13.09 8.43
C ALA A 261 13.53 14.54 8.03
N VAL A 262 14.73 15.04 7.98
CA VAL A 262 15.06 16.32 7.39
C VAL A 262 15.67 16.03 6.04
N VAL A 263 14.99 16.41 4.99
CA VAL A 263 15.55 16.37 3.67
C VAL A 263 16.19 17.70 3.40
N THR A 264 17.50 17.73 3.34
CA THR A 264 18.21 18.94 2.98
C THR A 264 18.32 19.04 1.47
N LEU A 265 17.88 20.15 0.92
CA LEU A 265 18.31 20.52 -0.43
C LEU A 265 19.83 20.72 -0.39
N PRO A 266 20.55 20.33 -1.45
CA PRO A 266 21.97 20.61 -1.55
C PRO A 266 22.22 22.07 -1.22
N SER A 267 23.11 22.32 -0.27
CA SER A 267 23.48 23.69 0.11
C SER A 267 23.92 24.46 -1.12
N ARG A 268 23.84 25.77 -1.08
CA ARG A 268 24.32 26.65 -2.17
C ARG A 268 25.76 26.34 -2.62
N SER A 269 26.54 25.64 -1.82
CA SER A 269 27.88 25.18 -2.13
C SER A 269 27.92 23.87 -2.93
N GLY A 270 26.80 23.21 -3.19
CA GLY A 270 26.72 22.04 -4.08
C GLY A 270 27.39 20.78 -3.58
N ARG A 271 27.75 20.68 -2.32
CA ARG A 271 28.30 19.48 -1.72
C ARG A 271 27.29 18.94 -0.71
N PRO A 272 26.77 17.71 -0.87
CA PRO A 272 26.00 17.07 0.18
C PRO A 272 26.88 16.95 1.42
N PRO A 273 26.36 17.08 2.62
CA PRO A 273 27.08 16.70 3.83
C PRO A 273 27.52 15.23 3.67
N GLY A 274 28.77 14.96 3.99
CA GLY A 274 29.42 13.66 3.85
C GLY A 274 28.88 12.59 4.80
#